data_f122de806d550d886100b5766e23db8c
#
_entry.id   f122de806d550d886100b5766e23db8c
#
_cell.length_a   1.000
_cell.length_b   1.000
_cell.length_c   1.000
_cell.angle_alpha   90.00
_cell.angle_beta   90.00
_cell.angle_gamma   90.00
#
_symmetry.space_group_name_H-M   'P 1'
#
loop_
_entity.id
_entity.type
_entity.pdbx_description
1 polymer ?
#
loop_
_entity_poly.entity_id
_entity_poly.type
_entity_poly.pdbx_seq_one_letter_code
_entity_poly.pdbx_strand_id
1 'polypeptide(L)'
;MQAVVALLVLLLTGSVVPVNRGFRQTPGGIPVYVVSNGLHTDLVVPLREPRTHTDWLAHVADSAIKQQFTSYQYVAFGWGNEGFYLDSYGGHFPRVGTALRALLPSATLMHVDFYRTPPRTGERAVALHVSPAQYQRLVHIIEQSFQPDSAGRFVLRNGTGYTSEDFFFRARGRYHALRTCNDWTNSALRWAGIRAALKAPFAPAVMYQVRQIQQDTVDR
;
A
#
# COMPACT_ATOMS: atom_id res chain seq x y z
N MET A 1 -21.48 11.66 -22.79
CA MET A 1 -21.24 12.73 -21.78
C MET A 1 -21.86 12.38 -20.42
N GLN A 2 -23.15 12.08 -20.35
CA GLN A 2 -23.86 11.76 -19.08
C GLN A 2 -23.23 10.58 -18.30
N ALA A 3 -22.87 9.48 -18.97
CA ALA A 3 -22.26 8.32 -18.32
C ALA A 3 -20.88 8.63 -17.68
N VAL A 4 -20.08 9.48 -18.31
CA VAL A 4 -18.78 9.91 -17.77
C VAL A 4 -18.98 10.79 -16.54
N VAL A 5 -19.92 11.72 -16.58
CA VAL A 5 -20.28 12.58 -15.44
C VAL A 5 -20.79 11.73 -14.28
N ALA A 6 -21.68 10.78 -14.54
CA ALA A 6 -22.19 9.87 -13.51
C ALA A 6 -21.06 9.04 -12.87
N LEU A 7 -20.13 8.52 -13.68
CA LEU A 7 -18.97 7.80 -13.17
C LEU A 7 -18.10 8.68 -12.29
N LEU A 8 -17.79 9.90 -12.71
CA LEU A 8 -17.00 10.85 -11.91
C LEU A 8 -17.68 11.17 -10.58
N VAL A 9 -18.99 11.42 -10.59
CA VAL A 9 -19.78 11.66 -9.37
C VAL A 9 -19.70 10.45 -8.43
N LEU A 10 -19.86 9.23 -8.95
CA LEU A 10 -19.76 8.00 -8.17
C LEU A 10 -18.35 7.83 -7.54
N LEU A 11 -17.29 8.10 -8.30
CA LEU A 11 -15.93 8.01 -7.81
C LEU A 11 -15.65 9.05 -6.72
N LEU A 12 -16.09 10.30 -6.93
CA LEU A 12 -15.91 11.38 -5.94
C LEU A 12 -16.72 11.10 -4.67
N THR A 13 -18.01 10.72 -4.81
CA THR A 13 -18.85 10.34 -3.67
C THR A 13 -18.23 9.14 -2.93
N GLY A 14 -17.81 8.11 -3.65
CA GLY A 14 -17.15 6.95 -3.06
C GLY A 14 -15.87 7.30 -2.29
N SER A 15 -15.16 8.35 -2.69
CA SER A 15 -13.93 8.80 -2.04
C SER A 15 -14.16 9.42 -0.65
N VAL A 16 -15.31 10.05 -0.44
CA VAL A 16 -15.64 10.71 0.85
C VAL A 16 -16.49 9.83 1.77
N VAL A 17 -17.26 8.88 1.20
CA VAL A 17 -18.08 7.96 1.98
C VAL A 17 -17.21 6.94 2.71
N PRO A 18 -17.15 6.96 4.06
CA PRO A 18 -16.35 6.02 4.82
C PRO A 18 -17.02 4.65 4.96
N VAL A 19 -16.20 3.62 4.95
CA VAL A 19 -16.51 2.27 5.45
C VAL A 19 -15.76 2.04 6.76
N ASN A 20 -16.19 1.08 7.56
CA ASN A 20 -15.62 0.80 8.89
C ASN A 20 -15.57 2.04 9.80
N ARG A 21 -16.63 2.84 9.81
CA ARG A 21 -16.74 4.07 10.62
C ARG A 21 -16.49 3.84 12.11
N GLY A 22 -16.80 2.63 12.60
CA GLY A 22 -16.59 2.23 13.98
C GLY A 22 -15.14 1.87 14.34
N PHE A 23 -14.20 1.93 13.40
CA PHE A 23 -12.80 1.67 13.70
C PHE A 23 -12.30 2.61 14.80
N ARG A 24 -11.59 2.04 15.78
CA ARG A 24 -10.87 2.77 16.83
C ARG A 24 -9.45 2.26 16.88
N GLN A 25 -8.53 3.16 17.12
CA GLN A 25 -7.14 2.80 17.35
C GLN A 25 -7.03 1.92 18.61
N THR A 26 -6.21 0.89 18.54
CA THR A 26 -5.97 -0.01 19.66
C THR A 26 -4.88 0.58 20.55
N PRO A 27 -5.14 0.89 21.85
CA PRO A 27 -4.10 1.29 22.77
C PRO A 27 -2.98 0.24 22.84
N GLY A 28 -1.71 0.65 22.67
CA GLY A 28 -0.59 -0.28 22.57
C GLY A 28 -0.64 -1.22 21.34
N GLY A 29 -1.47 -0.90 20.36
CA GLY A 29 -1.60 -1.67 19.12
C GLY A 29 -0.35 -1.68 18.26
N ILE A 30 -0.36 -2.50 17.22
CA ILE A 30 0.74 -2.59 16.26
C ILE A 30 0.75 -1.32 15.41
N PRO A 31 1.88 -0.60 15.30
CA PRO A 31 1.97 0.60 14.49
C PRO A 31 1.99 0.24 13.00
N VAL A 32 1.07 0.81 12.25
CA VAL A 32 0.98 0.73 10.79
C VAL A 32 0.90 2.16 10.26
N TYR A 33 1.53 2.44 9.14
CA TYR A 33 1.48 3.77 8.54
C TYR A 33 0.90 3.69 7.13
N VAL A 34 0.15 4.72 6.77
CA VAL A 34 -0.19 5.00 5.38
C VAL A 34 0.64 6.19 4.94
N VAL A 35 1.49 6.00 3.95
CA VAL A 35 2.33 7.06 3.40
C VAL A 35 1.88 7.41 1.99
N SER A 36 2.12 8.66 1.58
CA SER A 36 1.73 9.14 0.25
C SER A 36 2.77 10.09 -0.32
N ASN A 37 3.07 9.92 -1.61
CA ASN A 37 3.83 10.90 -2.38
C ASN A 37 2.92 11.92 -3.12
N GLY A 38 1.61 11.90 -2.86
CA GLY A 38 0.59 12.74 -3.49
C GLY A 38 -0.16 12.04 -4.64
N LEU A 39 0.45 11.08 -5.31
CA LEU A 39 -0.14 10.31 -6.41
C LEU A 39 -0.43 8.86 -6.00
N HIS A 40 0.44 8.30 -5.19
CA HIS A 40 0.46 6.91 -4.76
C HIS A 40 0.42 6.82 -3.24
N THR A 41 -0.10 5.70 -2.72
CA THR A 41 -0.09 5.39 -1.29
C THR A 41 0.49 4.00 -1.05
N ASP A 42 1.32 3.90 0.00
CA ASP A 42 1.89 2.66 0.50
C ASP A 42 1.43 2.36 1.92
N LEU A 43 1.42 1.08 2.27
CA LEU A 43 1.28 0.59 3.64
C LEU A 43 2.66 0.31 4.20
N VAL A 44 3.02 0.98 5.32
CA VAL A 44 4.27 0.71 6.04
C VAL A 44 3.94 -0.04 7.32
N VAL A 45 4.57 -1.17 7.51
CA VAL A 45 4.33 -2.07 8.63
C VAL A 45 5.65 -2.48 9.29
N PRO A 46 5.66 -2.96 10.53
CA PRO A 46 6.86 -3.54 11.12
C PRO A 46 7.45 -4.65 10.25
N LEU A 47 8.76 -4.62 10.03
CA LEU A 47 9.46 -5.67 9.27
C LEU A 47 9.36 -7.03 9.97
N ARG A 48 9.32 -7.00 11.31
CA ARG A 48 9.02 -8.14 12.18
C ARG A 48 8.03 -7.75 13.25
N GLU A 49 7.00 -8.55 13.45
CA GLU A 49 6.00 -8.35 14.51
C GLU A 49 5.83 -9.65 15.32
N PRO A 50 6.40 -9.70 16.54
CA PRO A 50 6.43 -10.93 17.33
C PRO A 50 5.04 -11.39 17.81
N ARG A 51 4.10 -10.47 18.03
CA ARG A 51 2.73 -10.82 18.50
C ARG A 51 1.93 -11.60 17.45
N THR A 52 2.30 -11.48 16.17
CA THR A 52 1.66 -12.18 15.06
C THR A 52 2.60 -13.15 14.36
N HIS A 53 3.84 -13.30 14.87
CA HIS A 53 4.89 -14.13 14.29
C HIS A 53 5.19 -13.76 12.81
N THR A 54 5.02 -12.48 12.45
CA THR A 54 5.29 -12.01 11.10
C THR A 54 6.78 -11.67 10.94
N ASP A 55 7.43 -12.21 9.92
CA ASP A 55 8.75 -11.80 9.45
C ASP A 55 8.74 -11.70 7.92
N TRP A 56 8.72 -10.49 7.41
CA TRP A 56 8.65 -10.24 5.97
C TRP A 56 9.88 -10.69 5.21
N LEU A 57 11.06 -10.74 5.86
CA LEU A 57 12.27 -11.26 5.23
C LEU A 57 12.22 -12.78 5.00
N ALA A 58 11.37 -13.51 5.73
CA ALA A 58 11.19 -14.94 5.50
C ALA A 58 10.72 -15.24 4.07
N HIS A 59 9.90 -14.37 3.48
CA HIS A 59 9.37 -14.51 2.13
C HIS A 59 10.34 -14.11 1.00
N VAL A 60 11.44 -13.42 1.33
CA VAL A 60 12.47 -13.03 0.34
C VAL A 60 13.39 -14.22 0.08
N ALA A 61 13.62 -14.57 -1.19
CA ALA A 61 14.50 -15.67 -1.55
C ALA A 61 15.99 -15.30 -1.43
N ASP A 62 16.32 -14.06 -1.82
CA ASP A 62 17.70 -13.57 -1.91
C ASP A 62 18.32 -13.36 -0.52
N SER A 63 19.43 -14.07 -0.25
CA SER A 63 20.14 -13.99 1.03
C SER A 63 20.87 -12.67 1.23
N ALA A 64 21.33 -12.02 0.17
CA ALA A 64 22.00 -10.73 0.25
C ALA A 64 21.00 -9.64 0.67
N ILE A 65 19.78 -9.64 0.10
CA ILE A 65 18.69 -8.76 0.51
C ILE A 65 18.35 -9.02 1.99
N LYS A 66 18.18 -10.28 2.40
CA LYS A 66 17.92 -10.60 3.81
C LYS A 66 18.99 -10.04 4.75
N GLN A 67 20.25 -10.22 4.41
CA GLN A 67 21.38 -9.76 5.21
C GLN A 67 21.41 -8.23 5.28
N GLN A 68 21.23 -7.55 4.15
CA GLN A 68 21.22 -6.09 4.05
C GLN A 68 20.18 -5.46 4.97
N PHE A 69 18.96 -6.03 5.02
CA PHE A 69 17.83 -5.44 5.75
C PHE A 69 17.58 -6.03 7.13
N THR A 70 18.45 -6.87 7.64
CA THR A 70 18.29 -7.51 8.98
C THR A 70 18.08 -6.49 10.11
N SER A 71 18.74 -5.32 10.05
CA SER A 71 18.66 -4.27 11.07
C SER A 71 17.54 -3.24 10.83
N TYR A 72 16.79 -3.35 9.75
CA TYR A 72 15.71 -2.43 9.45
C TYR A 72 14.47 -2.76 10.30
N GLN A 73 13.64 -1.76 10.55
CA GLN A 73 12.51 -1.89 11.47
C GLN A 73 11.16 -1.97 10.77
N TYR A 74 11.03 -1.35 9.59
CA TYR A 74 9.78 -1.28 8.85
C TYR A 74 9.99 -1.64 7.39
N VAL A 75 8.88 -2.00 6.75
CA VAL A 75 8.81 -2.25 5.33
C VAL A 75 7.54 -1.64 4.76
N ALA A 76 7.65 -0.95 3.64
CA ALA A 76 6.53 -0.42 2.87
C ALA A 76 6.12 -1.36 1.75
N PHE A 77 4.85 -1.41 1.48
CA PHE A 77 4.25 -2.17 0.38
C PHE A 77 3.34 -1.27 -0.45
N GLY A 78 3.66 -1.16 -1.73
CA GLY A 78 2.82 -0.56 -2.74
C GLY A 78 2.51 -1.55 -3.85
N TRP A 79 1.29 -1.52 -4.36
CA TRP A 79 0.87 -2.32 -5.51
C TRP A 79 0.53 -1.38 -6.66
N GLY A 80 0.99 -1.68 -7.88
CA GLY A 80 0.74 -0.77 -8.99
C GLY A 80 1.03 -1.34 -10.36
N ASN A 81 0.80 -0.52 -11.38
CA ASN A 81 1.06 -0.83 -12.78
C ASN A 81 2.56 -0.98 -13.04
N GLU A 82 2.99 -2.12 -13.63
CA GLU A 82 4.39 -2.39 -13.93
C GLU A 82 5.00 -1.32 -14.83
N GLY A 83 4.33 -0.98 -15.93
CA GLY A 83 4.86 0.02 -16.88
C GLY A 83 5.00 1.40 -16.24
N PHE A 84 4.05 1.78 -15.37
CA PHE A 84 4.11 3.05 -14.66
C PHE A 84 5.30 3.11 -13.69
N TYR A 85 5.50 2.08 -12.88
CA TYR A 85 6.64 1.99 -11.96
C TYR A 85 7.97 2.08 -12.70
N LEU A 86 8.13 1.32 -13.79
CA LEU A 86 9.38 1.28 -14.53
C LEU A 86 9.66 2.55 -15.34
N ASP A 87 8.62 3.25 -15.81
CA ASP A 87 8.77 4.51 -16.54
C ASP A 87 8.95 5.72 -15.60
N SER A 88 8.64 5.56 -14.30
CA SER A 88 8.86 6.58 -13.26
C SER A 88 10.24 6.49 -12.61
N TYR A 89 11.13 5.67 -13.13
CA TYR A 89 12.49 5.50 -12.62
C TYR A 89 13.23 6.85 -12.60
N GLY A 90 13.90 7.16 -11.48
CA GLY A 90 14.58 8.45 -11.32
C GLY A 90 13.67 9.60 -10.87
N GLY A 91 12.44 9.33 -10.43
CA GLY A 91 11.52 10.34 -9.88
C GLY A 91 10.79 11.17 -10.95
N HIS A 92 10.88 10.77 -12.21
CA HIS A 92 10.17 11.42 -13.31
C HIS A 92 8.72 10.94 -13.41
N PHE A 93 7.83 11.80 -13.89
CA PHE A 93 6.51 11.38 -14.31
C PHE A 93 6.61 10.42 -15.50
N PRO A 94 5.79 9.34 -15.52
CA PRO A 94 5.78 8.45 -16.66
C PRO A 94 5.33 9.19 -17.92
N ARG A 95 5.80 8.72 -19.07
CA ARG A 95 5.38 9.26 -20.36
C ARG A 95 3.88 9.17 -20.54
N VAL A 96 3.29 10.15 -21.21
CA VAL A 96 1.83 10.21 -21.44
C VAL A 96 1.28 8.91 -22.01
N GLY A 97 1.99 8.28 -22.96
CA GLY A 97 1.59 6.98 -23.52
C GLY A 97 1.55 5.85 -22.49
N THR A 98 2.48 5.83 -21.53
CA THR A 98 2.48 4.86 -20.42
C THR A 98 1.31 5.12 -19.47
N ALA A 99 1.04 6.37 -19.13
CA ALA A 99 -0.09 6.75 -18.28
C ALA A 99 -1.44 6.36 -18.92
N LEU A 100 -1.60 6.59 -20.23
CA LEU A 100 -2.82 6.19 -20.96
C LEU A 100 -2.96 4.65 -21.03
N ARG A 101 -1.87 3.92 -21.27
CA ARG A 101 -1.89 2.44 -21.28
C ARG A 101 -2.24 1.87 -19.89
N ALA A 102 -1.88 2.55 -18.82
CA ALA A 102 -2.24 2.13 -17.46
C ALA A 102 -3.76 2.20 -17.20
N LEU A 103 -4.55 2.90 -18.02
CA LEU A 103 -6.02 2.86 -17.93
C LEU A 103 -6.59 1.51 -18.36
N LEU A 104 -5.84 0.74 -19.15
CA LEU A 104 -6.22 -0.59 -19.64
C LEU A 104 -5.69 -1.69 -18.69
N PRO A 105 -6.31 -2.90 -18.70
CA PRO A 105 -5.84 -4.02 -17.88
C PRO A 105 -4.38 -4.40 -18.20
N SER A 106 -3.50 -4.25 -17.21
CA SER A 106 -2.06 -4.38 -17.35
C SER A 106 -1.44 -5.16 -16.19
N ALA A 107 -0.20 -5.65 -16.40
CA ALA A 107 0.59 -6.33 -15.38
C ALA A 107 0.91 -5.42 -14.18
N THR A 108 1.13 -6.04 -13.03
CA THR A 108 1.36 -5.35 -11.76
C THR A 108 2.63 -5.81 -11.08
N LEU A 109 3.19 -4.91 -10.29
CA LEU A 109 4.28 -5.19 -9.36
C LEU A 109 3.89 -4.79 -7.93
N MET A 110 4.51 -5.46 -6.96
CA MET A 110 4.64 -4.97 -5.60
C MET A 110 5.94 -4.20 -5.51
N HIS A 111 5.87 -2.94 -5.11
CA HIS A 111 7.01 -2.15 -4.67
C HIS A 111 7.22 -2.38 -3.19
N VAL A 112 8.43 -2.75 -2.80
CA VAL A 112 8.81 -3.05 -1.41
C VAL A 112 10.00 -2.17 -1.06
N ASP A 113 9.82 -1.29 -0.08
CA ASP A 113 10.83 -0.33 0.37
C ASP A 113 11.09 -0.50 1.87
N PHE A 114 12.36 -0.56 2.27
CA PHE A 114 12.78 -0.86 3.63
C PHE A 114 13.16 0.41 4.40
N TYR A 115 12.71 0.51 5.64
CA TYR A 115 12.91 1.67 6.50
C TYR A 115 13.67 1.30 7.77
N ARG A 116 14.73 2.07 8.09
CA ARG A 116 15.48 1.93 9.35
C ARG A 116 14.67 2.38 10.56
N THR A 117 13.85 3.40 10.38
CA THR A 117 13.03 4.02 11.41
C THR A 117 11.59 4.21 10.91
N PRO A 118 10.61 4.36 11.81
CA PRO A 118 9.24 4.61 11.38
C PRO A 118 9.12 5.91 10.57
N PRO A 119 8.19 6.00 9.62
CA PRO A 119 7.90 7.22 8.89
C PRO A 119 7.53 8.37 9.86
N ARG A 120 8.03 9.57 9.58
CA ARG A 120 7.60 10.76 10.33
C ARG A 120 6.15 11.09 9.98
N THR A 121 5.30 11.14 10.99
CA THR A 121 3.89 11.52 10.83
C THR A 121 3.74 12.98 10.40
N GLY A 122 2.72 13.26 9.59
CA GLY A 122 2.44 14.59 9.05
C GLY A 122 1.51 14.52 7.84
N GLU A 123 1.58 15.50 6.97
CA GLU A 123 0.71 15.55 5.78
C GLU A 123 0.83 14.34 4.87
N ARG A 124 2.00 13.73 4.78
CA ARG A 124 2.30 12.60 3.87
C ARG A 124 2.36 11.25 4.55
N ALA A 125 2.23 11.19 5.86
CA ALA A 125 2.28 9.93 6.61
C ALA A 125 1.35 9.98 7.83
N VAL A 126 0.47 9.00 7.93
CA VAL A 126 -0.48 8.86 9.04
C VAL A 126 -0.19 7.56 9.77
N ALA A 127 0.05 7.64 11.08
CA ALA A 127 0.21 6.48 11.94
C ALA A 127 -1.15 5.94 12.41
N LEU A 128 -1.30 4.64 12.38
CA LEU A 128 -2.45 3.90 12.88
C LEU A 128 -1.95 2.84 13.88
N HIS A 129 -2.70 2.61 14.94
CA HIS A 129 -2.44 1.54 15.90
C HIS A 129 -3.55 0.49 15.77
N VAL A 130 -3.21 -0.69 15.27
CA VAL A 130 -4.16 -1.74 14.97
C VAL A 130 -4.04 -2.91 15.94
N SER A 131 -5.12 -3.66 16.14
CA SER A 131 -5.06 -4.90 16.92
C SER A 131 -4.28 -6.00 16.18
N PRO A 132 -3.75 -7.02 16.88
CA PRO A 132 -3.09 -8.15 16.23
C PRO A 132 -3.97 -8.83 15.17
N ALA A 133 -5.26 -8.95 15.41
CA ALA A 133 -6.20 -9.53 14.44
C ALA A 133 -6.37 -8.67 13.18
N GLN A 134 -6.38 -7.33 13.31
CA GLN A 134 -6.40 -6.41 12.16
C GLN A 134 -5.09 -6.46 11.39
N TYR A 135 -3.97 -6.53 12.10
CA TYR A 135 -2.65 -6.66 11.50
C TYR A 135 -2.52 -7.97 10.70
N GLN A 136 -2.95 -9.11 11.26
CA GLN A 136 -2.95 -10.38 10.53
C GLN A 136 -3.77 -10.32 9.24
N ARG A 137 -4.92 -9.61 9.23
CA ARG A 137 -5.70 -9.40 8.01
C ARG A 137 -4.93 -8.55 6.99
N LEU A 138 -4.21 -7.50 7.43
CA LEU A 138 -3.33 -6.73 6.55
C LEU A 138 -2.21 -7.59 5.97
N VAL A 139 -1.52 -8.37 6.80
CA VAL A 139 -0.47 -9.32 6.38
C VAL A 139 -1.03 -10.26 5.30
N HIS A 140 -2.15 -10.89 5.56
CA HIS A 140 -2.77 -11.81 4.59
C HIS A 140 -3.06 -11.14 3.24
N ILE A 141 -3.60 -9.92 3.23
CA ILE A 141 -3.91 -9.19 2.00
C ILE A 141 -2.63 -8.83 1.25
N ILE A 142 -1.60 -8.38 1.95
CA ILE A 142 -0.30 -8.05 1.36
C ILE A 142 0.31 -9.31 0.73
N GLU A 143 0.40 -10.42 1.46
CA GLU A 143 0.93 -11.70 0.96
C GLU A 143 0.18 -12.19 -0.28
N GLN A 144 -1.17 -12.13 -0.27
CA GLN A 144 -2.00 -12.53 -1.40
C GLN A 144 -1.80 -11.64 -2.64
N SER A 145 -1.21 -10.45 -2.48
CA SER A 145 -0.90 -9.55 -3.59
C SER A 145 0.37 -9.93 -4.34
N PHE A 146 1.26 -10.71 -3.73
CA PHE A 146 2.46 -11.21 -4.39
C PHE A 146 2.17 -12.45 -5.25
N GLN A 147 2.96 -12.59 -6.31
CA GLN A 147 3.04 -13.86 -7.05
C GLN A 147 4.19 -14.67 -6.45
N PRO A 148 3.91 -15.79 -5.75
CA PRO A 148 4.97 -16.62 -5.18
C PRO A 148 5.59 -17.56 -6.22
N ASP A 149 6.80 -18.04 -5.91
CA ASP A 149 7.41 -19.19 -6.58
C ASP A 149 6.81 -20.52 -6.04
N SER A 150 7.34 -21.65 -6.51
CA SER A 150 6.91 -22.98 -6.04
C SER A 150 7.20 -23.28 -4.58
N ALA A 151 8.11 -22.52 -3.96
CA ALA A 151 8.45 -22.60 -2.55
C ALA A 151 7.71 -21.58 -1.67
N GLY A 152 6.74 -20.83 -2.25
CA GLY A 152 5.96 -19.82 -1.55
C GLY A 152 6.69 -18.49 -1.34
N ARG A 153 7.86 -18.27 -1.94
CA ARG A 153 8.66 -17.05 -1.77
C ARG A 153 8.28 -16.01 -2.82
N PHE A 154 8.42 -14.75 -2.48
CA PHE A 154 8.16 -13.63 -3.39
C PHE A 154 9.14 -13.63 -4.56
N VAL A 155 8.62 -13.55 -5.77
CA VAL A 155 9.42 -13.56 -7.00
C VAL A 155 9.93 -12.16 -7.28
N LEU A 156 11.24 -11.95 -7.07
CA LEU A 156 11.90 -10.70 -7.40
C LEU A 156 11.81 -10.45 -8.91
N ARG A 157 11.44 -9.24 -9.29
CA ARG A 157 11.59 -8.79 -10.66
C ARG A 157 13.04 -8.38 -10.91
N ASN A 158 13.66 -8.92 -11.94
CA ASN A 158 15.04 -8.58 -12.27
C ASN A 158 15.24 -7.08 -12.42
N GLY A 159 16.28 -6.56 -11.76
CA GLY A 159 16.60 -5.15 -11.66
C GLY A 159 16.47 -4.63 -10.23
N THR A 160 17.03 -3.46 -9.98
CA THR A 160 16.92 -2.73 -8.73
C THR A 160 15.61 -1.96 -8.66
N GLY A 161 15.20 -1.55 -7.46
CA GLY A 161 14.19 -0.54 -7.24
C GLY A 161 14.63 0.86 -7.68
N TYR A 162 14.03 1.90 -7.16
CA TYR A 162 14.43 3.30 -7.40
C TYR A 162 15.73 3.67 -6.68
N THR A 163 16.00 2.98 -5.58
CA THR A 163 17.16 3.16 -4.70
C THR A 163 17.83 1.81 -4.39
N SER A 164 18.82 1.80 -3.53
CA SER A 164 19.40 0.57 -2.98
C SER A 164 18.56 -0.05 -1.86
N GLU A 165 17.49 0.61 -1.42
CA GLU A 165 16.67 0.20 -0.28
C GLU A 165 15.29 -0.33 -0.68
N ASP A 166 14.96 -0.31 -1.99
CA ASP A 166 13.69 -0.77 -2.50
C ASP A 166 13.84 -1.77 -3.66
N PHE A 167 12.81 -2.60 -3.84
CA PHE A 167 12.78 -3.65 -4.85
C PHE A 167 11.38 -3.81 -5.43
N PHE A 168 11.32 -4.32 -6.65
CA PHE A 168 10.08 -4.74 -7.28
C PHE A 168 9.94 -6.25 -7.29
N PHE A 169 8.76 -6.72 -6.88
CA PHE A 169 8.39 -8.12 -6.93
C PHE A 169 7.19 -8.33 -7.85
N ARG A 170 7.06 -9.51 -8.43
CA ARG A 170 5.89 -9.85 -9.23
C ARG A 170 4.64 -9.84 -8.37
N ALA A 171 3.56 -9.24 -8.89
CA ALA A 171 2.29 -9.13 -8.20
C ALA A 171 1.18 -9.89 -8.92
N ARG A 172 0.14 -10.23 -8.16
CA ARG A 172 -1.12 -10.78 -8.66
C ARG A 172 -2.10 -9.66 -8.99
N GLY A 173 -3.00 -9.96 -9.91
CA GLY A 173 -4.06 -9.07 -10.32
C GLY A 173 -3.69 -8.26 -11.56
N ARG A 174 -4.60 -7.36 -11.95
CA ARG A 174 -4.40 -6.46 -13.09
C ARG A 174 -4.78 -5.05 -12.67
N TYR A 175 -3.91 -4.11 -13.02
CA TYR A 175 -4.16 -2.69 -12.85
C TYR A 175 -5.05 -2.19 -14.01
N HIS A 176 -6.00 -1.31 -13.72
CA HIS A 176 -6.78 -0.59 -14.71
C HIS A 176 -7.44 0.65 -14.06
N ALA A 177 -8.08 1.51 -14.86
CA ALA A 177 -8.67 2.77 -14.39
C ALA A 177 -9.61 2.65 -13.17
N LEU A 178 -10.30 1.50 -13.01
CA LEU A 178 -11.19 1.24 -11.87
C LEU A 178 -10.55 0.39 -10.77
N ARG A 179 -9.28 0.03 -10.91
CA ARG A 179 -8.50 -0.69 -9.89
C ARG A 179 -7.08 -0.14 -9.89
N THR A 180 -6.88 0.93 -9.14
CA THR A 180 -5.62 1.67 -9.05
C THR A 180 -4.77 1.21 -7.86
N CYS A 181 -3.55 1.75 -7.76
CA CYS A 181 -2.68 1.56 -6.59
C CYS A 181 -3.36 2.02 -5.29
N ASN A 182 -4.03 3.16 -5.32
CA ASN A 182 -4.71 3.71 -4.15
C ASN A 182 -5.95 2.88 -3.76
N ASP A 183 -6.65 2.30 -4.73
CA ASP A 183 -7.71 1.32 -4.46
C ASP A 183 -7.18 0.07 -3.76
N TRP A 184 -5.94 -0.36 -4.07
CA TRP A 184 -5.32 -1.50 -3.39
C TRP A 184 -5.07 -1.17 -1.92
N THR A 185 -4.41 -0.05 -1.62
CA THR A 185 -4.18 0.41 -0.23
C THR A 185 -5.50 0.56 0.52
N ASN A 186 -6.49 1.22 -0.09
CA ASN A 186 -7.81 1.41 0.49
C ASN A 186 -8.52 0.08 0.78
N SER A 187 -8.42 -0.88 -0.15
CA SER A 187 -9.02 -2.21 0.01
C SER A 187 -8.34 -2.98 1.13
N ALA A 188 -7.02 -2.90 1.27
CA ALA A 188 -6.29 -3.52 2.36
C ALA A 188 -6.76 -3.00 3.73
N LEU A 189 -6.88 -1.68 3.88
CA LEU A 189 -7.43 -1.06 5.09
C LEU A 189 -8.87 -1.52 5.34
N ARG A 190 -9.71 -1.48 4.32
CA ARG A 190 -11.12 -1.88 4.40
C ARG A 190 -11.27 -3.33 4.89
N TRP A 191 -10.57 -4.28 4.28
CA TRP A 191 -10.66 -5.70 4.62
C TRP A 191 -10.04 -6.03 5.97
N ALA A 192 -9.06 -5.22 6.40
CA ALA A 192 -8.52 -5.33 7.75
C ALA A 192 -9.48 -4.77 8.83
N GLY A 193 -10.62 -4.19 8.44
CA GLY A 193 -11.57 -3.58 9.37
C GLY A 193 -11.13 -2.19 9.85
N ILE A 194 -10.21 -1.54 9.12
CA ILE A 194 -9.74 -0.17 9.38
C ILE A 194 -10.60 0.80 8.54
N ARG A 195 -10.85 2.01 9.05
CA ARG A 195 -11.59 3.04 8.33
C ARG A 195 -10.93 3.30 6.97
N ALA A 196 -11.75 3.28 5.93
CA ALA A 196 -11.34 3.45 4.54
C ALA A 196 -12.45 4.15 3.76
N ALA A 197 -12.19 4.57 2.52
CA ALA A 197 -13.22 5.04 1.61
C ALA A 197 -14.03 3.87 1.02
N LEU A 198 -15.24 4.14 0.58
CA LEU A 198 -16.01 3.18 -0.21
C LEU A 198 -15.28 2.87 -1.54
N LYS A 199 -14.65 3.89 -2.14
CA LYS A 199 -13.82 3.83 -3.34
C LYS A 199 -12.69 4.86 -3.25
N ALA A 200 -11.44 4.51 -3.59
CA ALA A 200 -10.31 5.42 -3.49
C ALA A 200 -9.40 5.35 -4.72
N PRO A 201 -9.80 5.86 -5.88
CA PRO A 201 -8.96 5.83 -7.08
C PRO A 201 -7.73 6.75 -6.99
N PHE A 202 -7.73 7.70 -6.04
CA PHE A 202 -6.69 8.71 -5.86
C PHE A 202 -6.14 8.71 -4.43
N ALA A 203 -4.86 9.05 -4.26
CA ALA A 203 -4.20 9.13 -2.96
C ALA A 203 -4.91 10.05 -1.95
N PRO A 204 -5.42 11.24 -2.31
CA PRO A 204 -6.18 12.08 -1.38
C PRO A 204 -7.38 11.40 -0.74
N ALA A 205 -8.06 10.47 -1.45
CA ALA A 205 -9.21 9.75 -0.91
C ALA A 205 -8.80 8.81 0.23
N VAL A 206 -7.68 8.09 0.08
CA VAL A 206 -7.12 7.25 1.13
C VAL A 206 -6.69 8.11 2.32
N MET A 207 -5.86 9.13 2.05
CA MET A 207 -5.30 10.00 3.09
C MET A 207 -6.38 10.76 3.87
N TYR A 208 -7.46 11.18 3.21
CA TYR A 208 -8.61 11.79 3.87
C TYR A 208 -9.19 10.86 4.93
N GLN A 209 -9.48 9.61 4.59
CA GLN A 209 -10.10 8.68 5.54
C GLN A 209 -9.20 8.33 6.74
N VAL A 210 -7.90 8.14 6.51
CA VAL A 210 -6.98 7.79 7.62
C VAL A 210 -6.71 8.99 8.53
N ARG A 211 -6.74 10.22 8.01
CA ARG A 211 -6.61 11.43 8.85
C ARG A 211 -7.82 11.64 9.76
N GLN A 212 -9.03 11.30 9.31
CA GLN A 212 -10.22 11.35 10.14
C GLN A 212 -10.12 10.47 11.38
N ILE A 213 -9.34 9.37 11.33
CA ILE A 213 -9.09 8.50 12.49
C ILE A 213 -8.32 9.25 13.59
N GLN A 214 -7.37 10.11 13.21
CA GLN A 214 -6.60 10.90 14.18
C GLN A 214 -7.45 11.99 14.81
N GLN A 215 -8.29 12.67 14.05
CA GLN A 215 -9.21 13.70 14.55
C GLN A 215 -10.21 13.11 15.54
N ASP A 216 -10.84 11.98 15.23
CA ASP A 216 -11.77 11.27 16.12
C ASP A 216 -11.11 10.81 17.43
N THR A 217 -9.79 10.81 17.54
CA THR A 217 -9.03 10.41 18.73
C THR A 217 -8.68 11.63 19.61
N VAL A 218 -8.55 12.82 19.03
CA VAL A 218 -8.23 14.08 19.73
C VAL A 218 -9.47 14.72 20.36
N ASP A 219 -10.63 14.55 19.72
CA ASP A 219 -11.92 15.15 20.15
C ASP A 219 -12.61 14.40 21.29
N ARG A 220 -11.92 13.46 21.96
CA ARG A 220 -12.42 12.65 23.08
C ARG A 220 -11.51 12.68 24.28
#